data_6445c607899b4c2bf1f1bef4f15ec42a
#
_entry.id   6445c607899b4c2bf1f1bef4f15ec42a
#
_cell.length_a   1.000
_cell.length_b   1.000
_cell.length_c   1.000
_cell.angle_alpha   90.00
_cell.angle_beta   90.00
_cell.angle_gamma   90.00
#
_symmetry.space_group_name_H-M   'P 1'
#
loop_
_entity.id
_entity.type
_entity.pdbx_description
1 polymer ?
#
loop_
_entity_poly.entity_id
_entity_poly.type
_entity_poly.pdbx_seq_one_letter_code
_entity_poly.pdbx_strand_id
1 'polypeptide(L)'
;MVYKVCHASVSESEHPLVEYFQCASSWHRLKKSVAWFLRYLGNLKRLSKRGKSREPILSTPILSLPPITVTELAIAELEILRNVQQFNFPDELELLSKSENGTQVKKSSSLRSLDPILVNGILRVGGRLSLASTAFEAKHQIILPKKDHVTNLVVEYYHQISGHSGREYVISLAREKFWIVNASSVLRKVLSKCFSCRQRQGPFCEQKMADLPVDRVTPGQPPFTSVGIDCFGPLQARHGRSLVKRYGVIFTCLSIRAVHIEVAHRLETDSFLMALSRFIARRGQVKEIRSDNGTNFTGGDHGKLIEKKEPTIVSPRKL
;
A
#
# COMPACT_ATOMS: atom_id res chain seq x y z
N MET A 1 -3.31 9.64 16.15
CA MET A 1 -4.51 9.14 15.47
C MET A 1 -5.58 10.22 15.60
N VAL A 2 -5.82 11.01 14.55
CA VAL A 2 -6.77 12.13 14.63
C VAL A 2 -8.16 11.58 14.29
N TYR A 3 -9.04 11.53 15.26
CA TYR A 3 -10.45 11.23 15.03
C TYR A 3 -11.11 12.46 14.42
N LYS A 4 -11.53 12.34 13.17
CA LYS A 4 -12.39 13.35 12.54
C LYS A 4 -13.80 13.17 13.12
N VAL A 5 -14.18 14.03 14.05
CA VAL A 5 -15.55 14.11 14.56
C VAL A 5 -16.39 14.73 13.46
N CYS A 6 -17.27 13.95 12.85
CA CYS A 6 -18.28 14.48 11.94
C CYS A 6 -19.37 15.14 12.79
N HIS A 7 -19.39 16.47 12.83
CA HIS A 7 -20.55 17.21 13.30
C HIS A 7 -21.65 17.03 12.25
N ALA A 8 -22.73 16.36 12.63
CA ALA A 8 -23.94 16.33 11.84
C ALA A 8 -24.59 17.72 11.92
N SER A 9 -24.29 18.57 10.94
CA SER A 9 -25.18 19.69 10.65
C SER A 9 -26.43 19.09 10.03
N VAL A 10 -27.55 19.23 10.70
CA VAL A 10 -28.87 18.83 10.18
C VAL A 10 -29.21 19.79 9.05
N SER A 11 -28.72 19.51 7.84
CA SER A 11 -29.34 19.98 6.63
C SER A 11 -30.49 19.02 6.32
N GLU A 12 -31.64 19.56 5.90
CA GLU A 12 -32.79 18.80 5.44
C GLU A 12 -32.42 17.97 4.18
N SER A 13 -31.55 16.99 4.31
CA SER A 13 -31.27 16.03 3.26
C SER A 13 -32.22 14.86 3.44
N GLU A 14 -32.95 14.53 2.38
CA GLU A 14 -33.94 13.46 2.35
C GLU A 14 -33.37 12.06 2.68
N HIS A 15 -32.04 11.92 2.85
CA HIS A 15 -31.35 10.66 3.15
C HIS A 15 -30.20 10.81 4.14
N PRO A 16 -30.45 10.87 5.45
CA PRO A 16 -29.41 11.05 6.48
C PRO A 16 -28.36 9.92 6.52
N LEU A 17 -28.68 8.72 6.05
CA LEU A 17 -27.73 7.59 5.96
C LEU A 17 -26.66 7.80 4.90
N VAL A 18 -26.94 8.51 3.81
CA VAL A 18 -25.96 8.74 2.74
C VAL A 18 -24.83 9.66 3.21
N GLU A 19 -25.15 10.71 4.00
CA GLU A 19 -24.14 11.58 4.59
C GLU A 19 -23.25 10.80 5.59
N TYR A 20 -23.84 9.92 6.37
CA TYR A 20 -23.10 9.05 7.28
C TYR A 20 -22.11 8.13 6.52
N PHE A 21 -22.49 7.60 5.36
CA PHE A 21 -21.62 6.76 4.56
C PHE A 21 -20.38 7.52 4.04
N GLN A 22 -20.51 8.82 3.78
CA GLN A 22 -19.40 9.65 3.31
C GLN A 22 -18.30 9.85 4.35
N CYS A 23 -18.62 9.72 5.64
CA CYS A 23 -17.65 9.81 6.73
C CYS A 23 -16.80 8.55 6.89
N ALA A 24 -17.17 7.45 6.28
CA ALA A 24 -16.46 6.17 6.42
C ALA A 24 -15.11 6.19 5.70
N SER A 25 -14.06 5.68 6.37
CA SER A 25 -12.71 5.60 5.84
C SER A 25 -12.34 4.23 5.28
N SER A 26 -13.16 3.20 5.49
CA SER A 26 -12.94 1.89 4.91
C SER A 26 -14.24 1.08 4.81
N TRP A 27 -14.32 0.21 3.82
CA TRP A 27 -15.46 -0.67 3.58
C TRP A 27 -15.80 -1.55 4.79
N HIS A 28 -14.79 -2.14 5.42
CA HIS A 28 -15.00 -3.01 6.58
C HIS A 28 -15.55 -2.23 7.80
N ARG A 29 -15.00 -1.03 8.07
CA ARG A 29 -15.49 -0.17 9.16
C ARG A 29 -16.92 0.26 8.92
N LEU A 30 -17.28 0.64 7.70
CA LEU A 30 -18.65 1.00 7.35
C LEU A 30 -19.62 -0.15 7.62
N LYS A 31 -19.32 -1.35 7.16
CA LYS A 31 -20.13 -2.54 7.43
C LYS A 31 -20.32 -2.80 8.93
N LYS A 32 -19.24 -2.70 9.71
CA LYS A 32 -19.31 -2.87 11.17
C LYS A 32 -20.19 -1.82 11.83
N SER A 33 -20.05 -0.56 11.46
CA SER A 33 -20.86 0.54 12.03
C SER A 33 -22.35 0.35 11.74
N VAL A 34 -22.68 0.00 10.50
CA VAL A 34 -24.09 -0.26 10.12
C VAL A 34 -24.62 -1.51 10.80
N ALA A 35 -23.82 -2.58 10.97
CA ALA A 35 -24.23 -3.78 11.69
C ALA A 35 -24.58 -3.46 13.17
N TRP A 36 -23.75 -2.66 13.85
CA TRP A 36 -24.05 -2.19 15.20
C TRP A 36 -25.33 -1.35 15.25
N PHE A 37 -25.52 -0.47 14.30
CA PHE A 37 -26.72 0.35 14.19
C PHE A 37 -27.98 -0.49 13.98
N LEU A 38 -27.95 -1.47 13.09
CA LEU A 38 -29.05 -2.37 12.83
C LEU A 38 -29.38 -3.24 14.06
N ARG A 39 -28.36 -3.74 14.77
CA ARG A 39 -28.52 -4.48 16.04
C ARG A 39 -29.22 -3.59 17.09
N TYR A 40 -28.77 -2.35 17.22
CA TYR A 40 -29.39 -1.38 18.13
C TYR A 40 -30.85 -1.12 17.79
N LEU A 41 -31.17 -0.85 16.52
CA LEU A 41 -32.57 -0.68 16.07
C LEU A 41 -33.41 -1.94 16.32
N GLY A 42 -32.86 -3.12 16.11
CA GLY A 42 -33.53 -4.40 16.41
C GLY A 42 -33.88 -4.53 17.89
N ASN A 43 -32.96 -4.14 18.74
CA ASN A 43 -33.19 -4.16 20.21
C ASN A 43 -34.27 -3.13 20.61
N LEU A 44 -34.20 -1.90 20.05
CA LEU A 44 -35.25 -0.89 20.31
C LEU A 44 -36.64 -1.36 19.87
N LYS A 45 -36.77 -1.96 18.70
CA LYS A 45 -38.03 -2.54 18.20
C LYS A 45 -38.57 -3.65 19.11
N ARG A 46 -37.67 -4.50 19.64
CA ARG A 46 -38.05 -5.57 20.60
C ARG A 46 -38.58 -4.98 21.91
N LEU A 47 -37.95 -3.91 22.41
CA LEU A 47 -38.35 -3.22 23.62
C LEU A 47 -39.71 -2.52 23.46
N SER A 48 -39.92 -1.85 22.33
CA SER A 48 -41.20 -1.19 22.00
C SER A 48 -42.35 -2.20 21.92
N LYS A 49 -42.11 -3.45 21.45
CA LYS A 49 -43.12 -4.50 21.37
C LYS A 49 -43.42 -5.15 22.72
N ARG A 50 -42.51 -5.10 23.73
CA ARG A 50 -42.66 -5.74 25.03
C ARG A 50 -43.57 -5.00 25.99
N GLY A 51 -44.12 -3.82 25.67
CA GLY A 51 -45.10 -3.07 26.45
C GLY A 51 -44.91 -3.18 27.97
N LYS A 52 -44.59 -2.10 28.67
CA LYS A 52 -44.69 -1.84 30.13
C LYS A 52 -44.21 -2.86 31.18
N SER A 53 -43.47 -3.92 30.85
CA SER A 53 -42.77 -4.68 31.89
C SER A 53 -41.48 -3.95 32.27
N ARG A 54 -41.49 -3.40 33.48
CA ARG A 54 -40.39 -2.64 34.13
C ARG A 54 -39.25 -3.60 34.52
N GLU A 55 -38.37 -3.95 33.62
CA GLU A 55 -37.02 -4.37 34.01
C GLU A 55 -36.01 -3.39 33.44
N PRO A 56 -35.03 -2.94 34.24
CA PRO A 56 -34.06 -1.92 33.79
C PRO A 56 -33.14 -2.51 32.75
N ILE A 57 -33.17 -1.93 31.58
CA ILE A 57 -32.45 -2.33 30.35
C ILE A 57 -30.94 -2.05 30.44
N LEU A 58 -30.47 -1.42 31.51
CA LEU A 58 -29.09 -0.90 31.62
C LEU A 58 -28.17 -1.69 32.55
N SER A 59 -28.40 -2.98 32.76
CA SER A 59 -27.51 -3.76 33.63
C SER A 59 -26.39 -4.54 32.90
N THR A 60 -26.39 -4.56 31.58
CA THR A 60 -25.22 -5.11 30.84
C THR A 60 -24.31 -3.99 30.36
N PRO A 61 -23.07 -3.91 30.85
CA PRO A 61 -22.10 -2.93 30.34
C PRO A 61 -21.93 -3.08 28.82
N ILE A 62 -21.79 -1.98 28.12
CA ILE A 62 -21.55 -1.98 26.66
C ILE A 62 -20.38 -2.89 26.26
N LEU A 63 -19.44 -3.12 27.18
CA LEU A 63 -18.31 -4.05 27.03
C LEU A 63 -18.68 -5.54 26.98
N SER A 64 -19.90 -5.92 27.36
CA SER A 64 -20.35 -7.33 27.40
C SER A 64 -21.21 -7.76 26.21
N LEU A 65 -21.40 -6.86 25.22
CA LEU A 65 -22.14 -7.22 24.01
C LEU A 65 -21.33 -8.21 23.17
N PRO A 66 -21.98 -9.30 22.69
CA PRO A 66 -21.27 -10.26 21.84
C PRO A 66 -20.75 -9.58 20.55
N PRO A 67 -19.60 -10.02 20.01
CA PRO A 67 -19.05 -9.47 18.79
C PRO A 67 -20.06 -9.55 17.63
N ILE A 68 -19.91 -8.69 16.64
CA ILE A 68 -20.72 -8.72 15.42
C ILE A 68 -20.45 -10.04 14.69
N THR A 69 -21.51 -10.74 14.32
CA THR A 69 -21.44 -11.99 13.57
C THR A 69 -21.24 -11.74 12.08
N VAL A 70 -20.79 -12.76 11.36
CA VAL A 70 -20.65 -12.72 9.88
C VAL A 70 -21.99 -12.47 9.20
N THR A 71 -23.05 -13.05 9.71
CA THR A 71 -24.43 -12.86 9.19
C THR A 71 -24.89 -11.42 9.34
N GLU A 72 -24.63 -10.77 10.47
CA GLU A 72 -24.96 -9.36 10.69
C GLU A 72 -24.16 -8.45 9.78
N LEU A 73 -22.88 -8.77 9.53
CA LEU A 73 -22.08 -8.03 8.55
C LEU A 73 -22.62 -8.18 7.13
N ALA A 74 -23.10 -9.37 6.74
CA ALA A 74 -23.71 -9.59 5.44
C ALA A 74 -25.03 -8.82 5.29
N ILE A 75 -25.87 -8.80 6.32
CA ILE A 75 -27.11 -8.01 6.34
C ILE A 75 -26.78 -6.50 6.21
N ALA A 76 -25.81 -6.02 6.98
CA ALA A 76 -25.37 -4.62 6.92
C ALA A 76 -24.84 -4.25 5.53
N GLU A 77 -24.08 -5.13 4.90
CA GLU A 77 -23.61 -4.95 3.53
C GLU A 77 -24.77 -4.77 2.55
N LEU A 78 -25.76 -5.64 2.59
CA LEU A 78 -26.94 -5.55 1.73
C LEU A 78 -27.75 -4.26 1.96
N GLU A 79 -27.89 -3.82 3.22
CA GLU A 79 -28.57 -2.56 3.54
C GLU A 79 -27.82 -1.34 3.01
N ILE A 80 -26.49 -1.31 3.15
CA ILE A 80 -25.66 -0.23 2.57
C ILE A 80 -25.87 -0.19 1.04
N LEU A 81 -25.76 -1.34 0.38
CA LEU A 81 -25.89 -1.44 -1.07
C LEU A 81 -27.29 -1.04 -1.57
N ARG A 82 -28.33 -1.43 -0.83
CA ARG A 82 -29.72 -1.03 -1.12
C ARG A 82 -29.87 0.49 -1.07
N ASN A 83 -29.38 1.13 -0.02
CA ASN A 83 -29.42 2.60 0.11
C ASN A 83 -28.63 3.31 -1.00
N VAL A 84 -27.43 2.82 -1.33
CA VAL A 84 -26.62 3.35 -2.44
C VAL A 84 -27.38 3.25 -3.77
N GLN A 85 -28.05 2.14 -4.02
CA GLN A 85 -28.81 1.96 -5.27
C GLN A 85 -30.10 2.79 -5.29
N GLN A 86 -30.80 2.92 -4.16
CA GLN A 86 -31.97 3.80 -4.04
C GLN A 86 -31.66 5.24 -4.37
N PHE A 87 -30.50 5.71 -3.93
CA PHE A 87 -30.07 7.09 -4.19
C PHE A 87 -29.60 7.31 -5.64
N ASN A 88 -28.90 6.32 -6.23
CA ASN A 88 -28.27 6.49 -7.53
C ASN A 88 -29.12 5.98 -8.71
N PHE A 89 -30.08 5.07 -8.47
CA PHE A 89 -30.90 4.40 -9.51
C PHE A 89 -32.39 4.33 -9.13
N PRO A 90 -33.01 5.45 -8.68
CA PRO A 90 -34.42 5.44 -8.25
C PRO A 90 -35.39 5.02 -9.34
N ASP A 91 -35.20 5.54 -10.56
CA ASP A 91 -36.07 5.26 -11.70
C ASP A 91 -36.05 3.77 -12.08
N GLU A 92 -34.86 3.16 -12.11
CA GLU A 92 -34.70 1.75 -12.46
C GLU A 92 -35.31 0.83 -11.40
N LEU A 93 -35.13 1.19 -10.13
CA LEU A 93 -35.73 0.45 -9.02
C LEU A 93 -37.25 0.51 -9.06
N GLU A 94 -37.84 1.68 -9.29
CA GLU A 94 -39.27 1.88 -9.36
C GLU A 94 -39.88 1.07 -10.53
N LEU A 95 -39.25 1.15 -11.71
CA LEU A 95 -39.72 0.41 -12.90
C LEU A 95 -39.69 -1.11 -12.67
N LEU A 96 -38.60 -1.64 -12.12
CA LEU A 96 -38.44 -3.06 -11.89
C LEU A 96 -39.24 -3.60 -10.70
N SER A 97 -39.61 -2.74 -9.72
CA SER A 97 -40.48 -3.13 -8.61
C SER A 97 -41.95 -3.22 -8.97
N LYS A 98 -42.41 -2.45 -9.98
CA LYS A 98 -43.80 -2.43 -10.46
C LYS A 98 -44.11 -3.50 -11.51
N SER A 99 -43.09 -4.15 -12.05
CA SER A 99 -43.22 -5.08 -13.14
C SER A 99 -43.07 -6.53 -12.69
N GLU A 100 -44.12 -7.29 -12.78
CA GLU A 100 -44.09 -8.75 -12.55
C GLU A 100 -43.48 -9.53 -13.74
N ASN A 101 -43.40 -8.93 -14.92
CA ASN A 101 -42.92 -9.62 -16.15
C ASN A 101 -41.92 -8.71 -16.94
N GLY A 102 -40.63 -8.83 -16.67
CA GLY A 102 -39.60 -8.57 -17.66
C GLY A 102 -39.55 -7.19 -18.33
N THR A 103 -40.00 -6.12 -17.66
CA THR A 103 -40.00 -4.78 -18.27
C THR A 103 -38.57 -4.29 -18.42
N GLN A 104 -38.18 -3.99 -19.65
CA GLN A 104 -36.87 -3.45 -19.97
C GLN A 104 -36.71 -2.02 -19.41
N VAL A 105 -35.57 -1.74 -18.83
CA VAL A 105 -35.17 -0.41 -18.38
C VAL A 105 -35.18 0.59 -19.53
N LYS A 106 -35.49 1.88 -19.25
CA LYS A 106 -35.58 2.96 -20.25
C LYS A 106 -34.37 2.95 -21.19
N LYS A 107 -34.58 3.29 -22.48
CA LYS A 107 -33.51 3.35 -23.51
C LYS A 107 -32.36 4.29 -23.14
N SER A 108 -32.61 5.32 -22.32
CA SER A 108 -31.67 6.32 -21.87
C SER A 108 -30.82 5.87 -20.65
N SER A 109 -31.20 4.78 -19.97
CA SER A 109 -30.46 4.33 -18.79
C SER A 109 -29.13 3.69 -19.14
N SER A 110 -28.10 4.04 -18.35
CA SER A 110 -26.77 3.44 -18.46
C SER A 110 -26.73 1.95 -18.08
N LEU A 111 -27.78 1.44 -17.43
CA LEU A 111 -27.90 0.05 -17.00
C LEU A 111 -28.56 -0.85 -18.05
N ARG A 112 -29.11 -0.29 -19.12
CA ARG A 112 -29.86 -1.05 -20.11
C ARG A 112 -29.06 -2.22 -20.69
N SER A 113 -27.79 -2.02 -20.99
CA SER A 113 -26.93 -3.07 -21.57
C SER A 113 -26.64 -4.22 -20.61
N LEU A 114 -26.92 -4.05 -19.33
CA LEU A 114 -26.74 -5.05 -18.29
C LEU A 114 -27.96 -5.91 -18.04
N ASP A 115 -29.10 -5.56 -18.67
CA ASP A 115 -30.41 -6.22 -18.47
C ASP A 115 -30.69 -6.43 -16.95
N PRO A 116 -30.79 -5.34 -16.15
CA PRO A 116 -30.79 -5.47 -14.72
C PRO A 116 -32.04 -6.17 -14.19
N ILE A 117 -31.85 -7.00 -13.19
CA ILE A 117 -32.89 -7.70 -12.43
C ILE A 117 -32.94 -7.23 -11.00
N LEU A 118 -34.13 -7.24 -10.40
CA LEU A 118 -34.33 -6.90 -8.99
C LEU A 118 -34.48 -8.19 -8.17
N VAL A 119 -33.50 -8.45 -7.27
CA VAL A 119 -33.52 -9.61 -6.38
C VAL A 119 -33.39 -9.14 -4.95
N ASN A 120 -34.38 -9.44 -4.13
CA ASN A 120 -34.44 -9.02 -2.70
C ASN A 120 -34.26 -7.50 -2.50
N GLY A 121 -34.79 -6.68 -3.43
CA GLY A 121 -34.67 -5.23 -3.39
C GLY A 121 -33.30 -4.68 -3.76
N ILE A 122 -32.45 -5.46 -4.43
CA ILE A 122 -31.13 -5.08 -4.91
C ILE A 122 -31.06 -5.28 -6.42
N LEU A 123 -30.59 -4.26 -7.14
CA LEU A 123 -30.31 -4.32 -8.57
C LEU A 123 -29.07 -5.18 -8.83
N ARG A 124 -29.26 -6.18 -9.69
CA ARG A 124 -28.20 -7.07 -10.12
C ARG A 124 -28.13 -7.16 -11.64
N VAL A 125 -27.00 -7.57 -12.17
CA VAL A 125 -26.85 -7.85 -13.59
C VAL A 125 -27.71 -9.07 -13.95
N GLY A 126 -28.59 -8.96 -14.92
CA GLY A 126 -29.42 -10.07 -15.41
C GLY A 126 -28.59 -11.10 -16.15
N GLY A 127 -27.84 -10.65 -17.10
CA GLY A 127 -26.67 -11.31 -17.66
C GLY A 127 -26.92 -12.54 -18.54
N ARG A 128 -25.88 -12.88 -19.27
CA ARG A 128 -25.84 -14.01 -20.21
C ARG A 128 -25.36 -15.32 -19.56
N LEU A 129 -25.06 -15.29 -18.25
CA LEU A 129 -24.45 -16.40 -17.54
C LEU A 129 -25.45 -17.26 -16.77
N SER A 130 -26.77 -17.12 -17.03
CA SER A 130 -27.80 -17.84 -16.31
C SER A 130 -27.63 -19.36 -16.34
N LEU A 131 -27.13 -19.90 -17.43
CA LEU A 131 -26.88 -21.34 -17.63
C LEU A 131 -25.50 -21.81 -17.14
N ALA A 132 -24.63 -20.90 -16.70
CA ALA A 132 -23.30 -21.28 -16.22
C ALA A 132 -23.39 -22.02 -14.86
N SER A 133 -22.51 -23.00 -14.60
CA SER A 133 -22.43 -23.74 -13.33
C SER A 133 -21.59 -23.01 -12.28
N THR A 134 -21.80 -21.69 -12.14
CA THR A 134 -21.08 -20.85 -11.17
C THR A 134 -22.00 -20.35 -10.08
N ALA A 135 -21.42 -19.77 -8.99
CA ALA A 135 -22.20 -19.21 -7.89
C ALA A 135 -23.16 -18.11 -8.36
N PHE A 136 -24.32 -17.98 -7.70
CA PHE A 136 -25.34 -16.98 -8.03
C PHE A 136 -24.77 -15.55 -8.07
N GLU A 137 -23.93 -15.19 -7.12
CA GLU A 137 -23.32 -13.84 -7.03
C GLU A 137 -22.40 -13.55 -8.22
N ALA A 138 -21.69 -14.56 -8.71
CA ALA A 138 -20.84 -14.42 -9.89
C ALA A 138 -21.62 -14.33 -11.21
N LYS A 139 -22.84 -14.88 -11.26
CA LYS A 139 -23.76 -14.72 -12.41
C LYS A 139 -24.47 -13.38 -12.39
N HIS A 140 -24.94 -12.96 -11.22
CA HIS A 140 -25.79 -11.81 -10.98
C HIS A 140 -25.10 -10.84 -10.01
N GLN A 141 -24.06 -10.18 -10.49
CA GLN A 141 -23.30 -9.22 -9.69
C GLN A 141 -24.17 -8.04 -9.28
N ILE A 142 -23.91 -7.50 -8.09
CA ILE A 142 -24.59 -6.32 -7.57
C ILE A 142 -24.07 -5.07 -8.31
N ILE A 143 -24.98 -4.27 -8.86
CA ILE A 143 -24.63 -3.08 -9.62
C ILE A 143 -24.24 -1.96 -8.68
N LEU A 144 -23.06 -1.36 -8.88
CA LEU A 144 -22.57 -0.20 -8.15
C LEU A 144 -22.42 1.01 -9.08
N PRO A 145 -22.82 2.22 -8.61
CA PRO A 145 -22.73 3.44 -9.40
C PRO A 145 -21.27 3.91 -9.54
N LYS A 146 -21.00 4.69 -10.59
CA LYS A 146 -19.67 5.25 -10.87
C LYS A 146 -19.22 6.30 -9.84
N LYS A 147 -20.13 7.18 -9.41
CA LYS A 147 -19.84 8.37 -8.62
C LYS A 147 -20.41 8.23 -7.20
N ASP A 148 -19.93 7.26 -6.47
CA ASP A 148 -20.37 7.04 -5.10
C ASP A 148 -19.19 6.76 -4.19
N HIS A 149 -19.27 7.23 -2.92
CA HIS A 149 -18.22 7.04 -1.94
C HIS A 149 -18.08 5.56 -1.56
N VAL A 150 -19.20 4.86 -1.40
CA VAL A 150 -19.19 3.42 -1.07
C VAL A 150 -18.54 2.62 -2.18
N THR A 151 -18.79 2.97 -3.44
CA THR A 151 -18.11 2.35 -4.59
C THR A 151 -16.59 2.53 -4.50
N ASN A 152 -16.12 3.73 -4.12
CA ASN A 152 -14.69 3.97 -3.93
C ASN A 152 -14.12 3.12 -2.79
N LEU A 153 -14.85 2.99 -1.65
CA LEU A 153 -14.44 2.16 -0.52
C LEU A 153 -14.37 0.67 -0.89
N VAL A 154 -15.31 0.18 -1.69
CA VAL A 154 -15.31 -1.20 -2.21
C VAL A 154 -14.08 -1.42 -3.09
N VAL A 155 -13.82 -0.51 -4.04
CA VAL A 155 -12.66 -0.58 -4.93
C VAL A 155 -11.35 -0.54 -4.16
N GLU A 156 -11.24 0.35 -3.16
CA GLU A 156 -10.07 0.44 -2.30
C GLU A 156 -9.84 -0.85 -1.50
N TYR A 157 -10.89 -1.45 -0.98
CA TYR A 157 -10.83 -2.74 -0.30
C TYR A 157 -10.26 -3.83 -1.23
N TYR A 158 -10.81 -3.98 -2.45
CA TYR A 158 -10.31 -4.96 -3.41
C TYR A 158 -8.88 -4.67 -3.86
N HIS A 159 -8.50 -3.41 -3.98
CA HIS A 159 -7.13 -3.00 -4.27
C HIS A 159 -6.16 -3.39 -3.15
N GLN A 160 -6.55 -3.23 -1.87
CA GLN A 160 -5.73 -3.61 -0.73
C GLN A 160 -5.57 -5.13 -0.63
N ILE A 161 -6.66 -5.90 -0.70
CA ILE A 161 -6.60 -7.37 -0.60
C ILE A 161 -5.86 -8.02 -1.79
N SER A 162 -5.84 -7.36 -2.95
CA SER A 162 -5.05 -7.80 -4.10
C SER A 162 -3.54 -7.52 -3.96
N GLY A 163 -3.09 -6.96 -2.83
CA GLY A 163 -1.68 -6.59 -2.64
C GLY A 163 -1.22 -5.44 -3.54
N HIS A 164 -2.11 -4.49 -3.85
CA HIS A 164 -1.86 -3.36 -4.76
C HIS A 164 -1.54 -3.80 -6.20
N SER A 165 -2.18 -4.86 -6.65
CA SER A 165 -2.05 -5.39 -8.02
C SER A 165 -2.60 -4.43 -9.08
N GLY A 166 -2.32 -4.75 -10.34
CA GLY A 166 -2.74 -3.96 -11.49
C GLY A 166 -4.27 -3.84 -11.63
N ARG A 167 -4.70 -2.81 -12.34
CA ARG A 167 -6.12 -2.45 -12.52
C ARG A 167 -7.00 -3.61 -12.94
N GLU A 168 -6.58 -4.37 -13.94
CA GLU A 168 -7.41 -5.46 -14.51
C GLU A 168 -7.63 -6.60 -13.53
N TYR A 169 -6.62 -6.90 -12.70
CA TYR A 169 -6.74 -7.92 -11.65
C TYR A 169 -7.73 -7.50 -10.56
N VAL A 170 -7.67 -6.23 -10.12
CA VAL A 170 -8.63 -5.68 -9.14
C VAL A 170 -10.07 -5.72 -9.69
N ILE A 171 -10.25 -5.38 -10.98
CA ILE A 171 -11.57 -5.48 -11.64
C ILE A 171 -12.06 -6.92 -11.66
N SER A 172 -11.19 -7.87 -11.99
CA SER A 172 -11.54 -9.29 -12.03
C SER A 172 -12.02 -9.80 -10.68
N LEU A 173 -11.28 -9.49 -9.60
CA LEU A 173 -11.68 -9.85 -8.23
C LEU A 173 -13.02 -9.19 -7.82
N ALA A 174 -13.19 -7.91 -8.12
CA ALA A 174 -14.42 -7.22 -7.78
C ALA A 174 -15.63 -7.80 -8.53
N ARG A 175 -15.45 -8.27 -9.76
CA ARG A 175 -16.50 -8.86 -10.60
C ARG A 175 -17.05 -10.19 -10.11
N GLU A 176 -16.42 -10.83 -9.17
CA GLU A 176 -17.00 -12.01 -8.51
C GLU A 176 -18.30 -11.67 -7.75
N LYS A 177 -18.45 -10.42 -7.30
CA LYS A 177 -19.58 -9.97 -6.49
C LYS A 177 -20.23 -8.69 -7.00
N PHE A 178 -19.47 -7.76 -7.57
CA PHE A 178 -19.91 -6.41 -7.92
C PHE A 178 -19.68 -6.07 -9.38
N TRP A 179 -20.67 -5.46 -9.98
CA TRP A 179 -20.54 -4.81 -11.27
C TRP A 179 -20.47 -3.30 -11.09
N ILE A 180 -19.29 -2.72 -11.23
CA ILE A 180 -19.08 -1.29 -11.09
C ILE A 180 -19.25 -0.62 -12.45
N VAL A 181 -20.17 0.35 -12.54
CA VAL A 181 -20.38 1.14 -13.75
C VAL A 181 -19.10 1.94 -14.06
N ASN A 182 -18.54 1.77 -15.26
CA ASN A 182 -17.27 2.39 -15.65
C ASN A 182 -16.10 2.07 -14.68
N ALA A 183 -15.96 0.82 -14.27
CA ALA A 183 -14.96 0.33 -13.32
C ALA A 183 -13.55 0.87 -13.59
N SER A 184 -13.07 0.86 -14.84
CA SER A 184 -11.74 1.35 -15.21
C SER A 184 -11.50 2.81 -14.83
N SER A 185 -12.52 3.67 -14.94
CA SER A 185 -12.44 5.08 -14.55
C SER A 185 -12.38 5.25 -13.03
N VAL A 186 -13.20 4.49 -12.30
CA VAL A 186 -13.24 4.51 -10.82
C VAL A 186 -11.90 4.03 -10.26
N LEU A 187 -11.39 2.90 -10.75
CA LEU A 187 -10.11 2.36 -10.32
C LEU A 187 -8.96 3.32 -10.62
N ARG A 188 -8.91 3.94 -11.80
CA ARG A 188 -7.88 4.93 -12.12
C ARG A 188 -7.83 6.05 -11.07
N LYS A 189 -9.01 6.54 -10.65
CA LYS A 189 -9.13 7.57 -9.61
C LYS A 189 -8.65 7.08 -8.25
N VAL A 190 -8.95 5.84 -7.85
CA VAL A 190 -8.51 5.25 -6.58
C VAL A 190 -7.01 4.97 -6.60
N LEU A 191 -6.49 4.34 -7.67
CA LEU A 191 -5.08 4.01 -7.82
C LEU A 191 -4.19 5.24 -7.84
N SER A 192 -4.61 6.34 -8.49
CA SER A 192 -3.83 7.59 -8.52
C SER A 192 -3.65 8.22 -7.15
N LYS A 193 -4.52 7.91 -6.18
CA LYS A 193 -4.43 8.38 -4.79
C LYS A 193 -3.67 7.42 -3.88
N CYS A 194 -3.42 6.19 -4.32
CA CYS A 194 -2.72 5.19 -3.52
C CYS A 194 -1.24 5.54 -3.39
N PHE A 195 -0.79 5.77 -2.16
CA PHE A 195 0.61 6.10 -1.88
C PHE A 195 1.56 4.98 -2.31
N SER A 196 1.28 3.73 -1.93
CA SER A 196 2.12 2.57 -2.27
C SER A 196 2.27 2.37 -3.78
N CYS A 197 1.18 2.55 -4.55
CA CYS A 197 1.23 2.44 -6.01
C CYS A 197 2.03 3.60 -6.63
N ARG A 198 1.84 4.82 -6.15
CA ARG A 198 2.58 6.00 -6.61
C ARG A 198 4.07 5.87 -6.35
N GLN A 199 4.46 5.36 -5.18
CA GLN A 199 5.86 5.15 -4.84
C GLN A 199 6.51 4.09 -5.74
N ARG A 200 5.80 2.98 -6.04
CA ARG A 200 6.31 1.90 -6.90
C ARG A 200 6.35 2.26 -8.39
N GLN A 201 5.45 3.12 -8.85
CA GLN A 201 5.30 3.51 -10.26
C GLN A 201 5.83 4.92 -10.53
N GLY A 202 6.50 5.54 -9.55
CA GLY A 202 7.13 6.84 -9.72
C GLY A 202 8.15 6.82 -10.87
N PRO A 203 8.26 7.89 -11.65
CA PRO A 203 9.29 7.99 -12.67
C PRO A 203 10.66 7.91 -12.00
N PHE A 204 11.60 7.23 -12.65
CA PHE A 204 12.98 7.28 -12.23
C PHE A 204 13.50 8.70 -12.38
N CYS A 205 14.21 9.19 -11.36
CA CYS A 205 14.91 10.46 -11.49
C CYS A 205 16.00 10.32 -12.55
N GLU A 206 15.93 11.11 -13.60
CA GLU A 206 17.02 11.25 -14.55
C GLU A 206 18.14 12.06 -13.88
N GLN A 207 19.24 11.39 -13.60
CA GLN A 207 20.44 12.06 -13.10
C GLN A 207 21.13 12.71 -14.28
N LYS A 208 21.27 14.05 -14.26
CA LYS A 208 22.11 14.75 -15.24
C LYS A 208 23.54 14.25 -15.10
N MET A 209 24.16 13.91 -16.22
CA MET A 209 25.59 13.61 -16.25
C MET A 209 26.35 14.89 -15.89
N ALA A 210 27.11 14.83 -14.78
CA ALA A 210 28.05 15.85 -14.40
C ALA A 210 29.46 15.44 -14.87
N ASP A 211 30.34 16.42 -14.98
CA ASP A 211 31.74 16.15 -15.30
C ASP A 211 32.36 15.23 -14.25
N LEU A 212 33.09 14.23 -14.72
CA LEU A 212 33.80 13.34 -13.84
C LEU A 212 35.02 14.05 -13.22
N PRO A 213 35.34 13.76 -11.95
CA PRO A 213 36.55 14.27 -11.33
C PRO A 213 37.80 13.83 -12.07
N VAL A 214 38.86 14.66 -12.04
CA VAL A 214 40.11 14.46 -12.79
C VAL A 214 40.73 13.07 -12.51
N ASP A 215 40.69 12.60 -11.30
CA ASP A 215 41.19 11.28 -10.87
C ASP A 215 40.46 10.08 -11.52
N ARG A 216 39.27 10.31 -12.10
CA ARG A 216 38.51 9.31 -12.87
C ARG A 216 38.76 9.36 -14.38
N VAL A 217 39.26 10.46 -14.89
CA VAL A 217 39.41 10.68 -16.34
C VAL A 217 40.87 10.81 -16.78
N THR A 218 41.85 10.75 -15.87
CA THR A 218 43.27 10.82 -16.19
C THR A 218 43.74 9.49 -16.79
N PRO A 219 44.09 9.46 -18.11
CA PRO A 219 44.60 8.23 -18.75
C PRO A 219 46.06 7.99 -18.39
N GLY A 220 46.52 6.76 -18.64
CA GLY A 220 47.95 6.40 -18.56
C GLY A 220 48.53 6.25 -17.14
N GLN A 221 47.72 6.37 -16.10
CA GLN A 221 48.14 6.10 -14.75
C GLN A 221 48.13 4.57 -14.44
N PRO A 222 49.11 4.05 -13.67
CA PRO A 222 49.08 2.69 -13.21
C PRO A 222 47.76 2.34 -12.48
N PRO A 223 47.26 1.08 -12.59
CA PRO A 223 46.11 0.66 -11.82
C PRO A 223 46.28 0.95 -10.34
N PHE A 224 45.19 1.39 -9.69
CA PHE A 224 45.13 1.73 -8.27
C PHE A 224 45.98 2.95 -7.84
N THR A 225 46.36 3.82 -8.74
CA THR A 225 47.00 5.12 -8.41
C THR A 225 46.05 5.98 -7.59
N SER A 226 44.78 6.10 -8.00
CA SER A 226 43.69 6.73 -7.23
C SER A 226 42.63 5.70 -6.90
N VAL A 227 42.28 5.57 -5.64
CA VAL A 227 41.45 4.49 -5.11
C VAL A 227 40.28 5.01 -4.29
N GLY A 228 39.10 4.51 -4.59
CA GLY A 228 37.92 4.62 -3.72
C GLY A 228 37.87 3.45 -2.75
N ILE A 229 37.61 3.71 -1.46
CA ILE A 229 37.53 2.69 -0.44
C ILE A 229 36.13 2.71 0.18
N ASP A 230 35.57 1.51 0.41
CA ASP A 230 34.33 1.32 1.13
C ASP A 230 34.42 0.05 1.97
N CYS A 231 33.63 -0.05 3.05
CA CYS A 231 33.55 -1.20 3.91
C CYS A 231 32.16 -1.83 3.87
N PHE A 232 32.08 -3.15 3.79
CA PHE A 232 30.83 -3.86 3.79
C PHE A 232 30.82 -5.03 4.81
N GLY A 233 29.66 -5.41 5.25
CA GLY A 233 29.45 -6.46 6.26
C GLY A 233 28.54 -5.99 7.39
N PRO A 234 28.46 -6.71 8.51
CA PRO A 234 29.28 -7.86 8.88
C PRO A 234 28.91 -9.16 8.16
N LEU A 235 29.93 -9.91 7.77
CA LEU A 235 29.80 -11.26 7.29
C LEU A 235 30.11 -12.24 8.42
N GLN A 236 29.33 -13.30 8.57
CA GLN A 236 29.61 -14.34 9.57
C GLN A 236 30.59 -15.35 8.97
N ALA A 237 31.76 -15.45 9.60
CA ALA A 237 32.81 -16.40 9.24
C ALA A 237 33.03 -17.42 10.37
N ARG A 238 33.26 -18.66 10.02
CA ARG A 238 33.59 -19.71 10.99
C ARG A 238 35.07 -19.63 11.36
N HIS A 239 35.34 -19.50 12.64
CA HIS A 239 36.71 -19.58 13.17
C HIS A 239 36.74 -20.65 14.27
N GLY A 240 37.32 -21.80 13.97
CA GLY A 240 37.24 -22.97 14.81
C GLY A 240 35.79 -23.42 15.02
N ARG A 241 35.30 -23.44 16.26
CA ARG A 241 33.92 -23.80 16.64
C ARG A 241 32.99 -22.63 16.74
N SER A 242 33.49 -21.39 16.62
CA SER A 242 32.71 -20.16 16.82
C SER A 242 32.43 -19.46 15.51
N LEU A 243 31.26 -18.75 15.44
CA LEU A 243 30.93 -17.81 14.38
C LEU A 243 31.43 -16.42 14.82
N VAL A 244 32.25 -15.81 14.01
CA VAL A 244 32.81 -14.48 14.24
C VAL A 244 32.41 -13.52 13.12
N LYS A 245 32.21 -12.25 13.46
CA LYS A 245 31.94 -11.21 12.47
C LYS A 245 33.23 -10.82 11.76
N ARG A 246 33.17 -10.67 10.45
CA ARG A 246 34.25 -10.17 9.59
C ARG A 246 33.68 -9.12 8.66
N TYR A 247 34.53 -8.23 8.18
CA TYR A 247 34.17 -7.15 7.28
C TYR A 247 35.04 -7.22 6.03
N GLY A 248 34.47 -6.84 4.90
CA GLY A 248 35.23 -6.65 3.67
C GLY A 248 35.59 -5.16 3.52
N VAL A 249 36.81 -4.91 3.11
CA VAL A 249 37.27 -3.60 2.63
C VAL A 249 37.45 -3.71 1.14
N ILE A 250 36.69 -2.93 0.37
CA ILE A 250 36.74 -2.89 -1.09
C ILE A 250 37.58 -1.68 -1.51
N PHE A 251 38.57 -1.95 -2.33
CA PHE A 251 39.42 -0.94 -2.98
C PHE A 251 39.08 -0.91 -4.46
N THR A 252 38.58 0.21 -4.93
CA THR A 252 38.16 0.41 -6.32
C THR A 252 39.08 1.41 -7.01
N CYS A 253 39.79 0.98 -8.05
CA CYS A 253 40.54 1.91 -8.88
C CYS A 253 39.59 2.92 -9.55
N LEU A 254 39.82 4.22 -9.38
CA LEU A 254 38.90 5.24 -9.87
C LEU A 254 38.96 5.40 -11.38
N SER A 255 40.10 5.16 -12.01
CA SER A 255 40.28 5.27 -13.47
C SER A 255 39.78 4.05 -14.25
N ILE A 256 40.16 2.82 -13.87
CA ILE A 256 39.86 1.59 -14.62
C ILE A 256 38.78 0.68 -14.00
N ARG A 257 38.25 1.06 -12.85
CA ARG A 257 37.22 0.30 -12.10
C ARG A 257 37.62 -1.10 -11.64
N ALA A 258 38.93 -1.40 -11.66
CA ALA A 258 39.42 -2.65 -11.07
C ALA A 258 39.14 -2.68 -9.56
N VAL A 259 38.79 -3.85 -9.07
CA VAL A 259 38.42 -4.06 -7.65
C VAL A 259 39.44 -4.96 -6.98
N HIS A 260 39.78 -4.65 -5.74
CA HIS A 260 40.55 -5.50 -4.83
C HIS A 260 39.84 -5.55 -3.48
N ILE A 261 39.72 -6.73 -2.88
CA ILE A 261 39.02 -6.91 -1.61
C ILE A 261 39.99 -7.47 -0.56
N GLU A 262 39.99 -6.88 0.62
CA GLU A 262 40.72 -7.34 1.80
C GLU A 262 39.76 -7.62 2.94
N VAL A 263 40.15 -8.51 3.85
CA VAL A 263 39.34 -8.83 5.05
C VAL A 263 39.82 -7.98 6.22
N ALA A 264 38.90 -7.27 6.86
CA ALA A 264 39.12 -6.63 8.15
C ALA A 264 38.46 -7.45 9.28
N HIS A 265 39.15 -7.60 10.38
CA HIS A 265 38.64 -8.35 11.53
C HIS A 265 37.52 -7.61 12.25
N ARG A 266 37.60 -6.27 12.31
CA ARG A 266 36.67 -5.37 12.94
C ARG A 266 36.55 -4.08 12.13
N LEU A 267 35.49 -3.30 12.36
CA LEU A 267 35.33 -1.95 11.79
C LEU A 267 36.07 -0.90 12.67
N GLU A 268 37.36 -1.13 12.89
CA GLU A 268 38.23 -0.25 13.68
C GLU A 268 39.37 0.23 12.77
N THR A 269 39.97 1.36 13.10
CA THR A 269 41.06 1.99 12.34
C THR A 269 42.24 1.05 12.16
N ASP A 270 42.64 0.31 13.18
CA ASP A 270 43.78 -0.62 13.11
C ASP A 270 43.53 -1.77 12.14
N SER A 271 42.30 -2.33 12.16
CA SER A 271 41.92 -3.38 11.21
C SER A 271 41.87 -2.89 9.77
N PHE A 272 41.49 -1.63 9.57
CA PHE A 272 41.55 -0.98 8.26
C PHE A 272 42.98 -0.75 7.80
N LEU A 273 43.87 -0.21 8.66
CA LEU A 273 45.27 0.02 8.34
C LEU A 273 46.00 -1.28 7.98
N MET A 274 45.71 -2.38 8.64
CA MET A 274 46.20 -3.73 8.29
C MET A 274 45.73 -4.17 6.91
N ALA A 275 44.46 -3.93 6.57
CA ALA A 275 43.92 -4.23 5.26
C ALA A 275 44.55 -3.35 4.17
N LEU A 276 44.71 -2.06 4.44
CA LEU A 276 45.38 -1.10 3.53
C LEU A 276 46.85 -1.50 3.29
N SER A 277 47.58 -1.89 4.33
CA SER A 277 48.97 -2.36 4.20
C SER A 277 49.09 -3.58 3.31
N ARG A 278 48.18 -4.57 3.45
CA ARG A 278 48.14 -5.76 2.58
C ARG A 278 47.80 -5.38 1.15
N PHE A 279 46.88 -4.44 0.96
CA PHE A 279 46.51 -3.95 -0.36
C PHE A 279 47.70 -3.29 -1.04
N ILE A 280 48.41 -2.37 -0.37
CA ILE A 280 49.59 -1.67 -0.88
C ILE A 280 50.70 -2.68 -1.23
N ALA A 281 50.96 -3.66 -0.38
CA ALA A 281 51.93 -4.69 -0.63
C ALA A 281 51.66 -5.50 -1.89
N ARG A 282 50.39 -5.66 -2.28
CA ARG A 282 49.99 -6.46 -3.47
C ARG A 282 49.79 -5.63 -4.73
N ARG A 283 49.38 -4.37 -4.61
CA ARG A 283 48.98 -3.52 -5.74
C ARG A 283 49.89 -2.32 -5.99
N GLY A 284 50.80 -2.07 -5.07
CA GLY A 284 51.72 -0.94 -5.15
C GLY A 284 51.21 0.30 -4.41
N GLN A 285 51.99 1.36 -4.50
CA GLN A 285 51.72 2.61 -3.78
C GLN A 285 50.51 3.34 -4.38
N VAL A 286 49.65 3.84 -3.49
CA VAL A 286 48.47 4.65 -3.84
C VAL A 286 48.84 6.13 -3.71
N LYS A 287 48.44 6.92 -4.66
CA LYS A 287 48.68 8.38 -4.65
C LYS A 287 47.55 9.11 -3.93
N GLU A 288 46.31 8.67 -4.15
CA GLU A 288 45.12 9.33 -3.63
C GLU A 288 44.09 8.28 -3.18
N ILE A 289 43.52 8.51 -1.98
CA ILE A 289 42.47 7.66 -1.42
C ILE A 289 41.21 8.51 -1.20
N ARG A 290 40.05 8.01 -1.65
CA ARG A 290 38.73 8.57 -1.37
C ARG A 290 37.92 7.57 -0.57
N SER A 291 37.38 8.01 0.56
CA SER A 291 36.45 7.23 1.41
C SER A 291 35.28 8.10 1.83
N ASP A 292 34.24 7.48 2.38
CA ASP A 292 33.26 8.19 3.17
C ASP A 292 33.88 8.68 4.51
N ASN A 293 33.09 9.44 5.30
CA ASN A 293 33.52 9.95 6.61
C ASN A 293 33.28 8.92 7.73
N GLY A 294 33.38 7.62 7.47
CA GLY A 294 33.24 6.58 8.46
C GLY A 294 34.28 6.73 9.58
N THR A 295 33.90 6.41 10.82
CA THR A 295 34.78 6.52 12.00
C THR A 295 36.05 5.65 11.90
N ASN A 296 36.00 4.57 11.17
CA ASN A 296 37.12 3.70 10.84
C ASN A 296 38.18 4.36 9.94
N PHE A 297 37.80 5.42 9.22
CA PHE A 297 38.69 6.20 8.36
C PHE A 297 39.17 7.51 9.03
N THR A 298 38.39 8.06 9.97
CA THR A 298 38.68 9.35 10.62
C THR A 298 39.22 9.23 12.03
N GLY A 299 39.14 8.07 12.68
CA GLY A 299 39.45 7.83 14.09
C GLY A 299 40.94 7.67 14.45
N GLY A 300 41.85 7.76 13.51
CA GLY A 300 43.29 7.65 13.74
C GLY A 300 43.96 9.00 13.65
N ASP A 301 44.89 9.28 14.58
CA ASP A 301 45.82 10.39 14.49
C ASP A 301 46.73 10.17 13.24
N HIS A 302 46.24 10.62 12.10
CA HIS A 302 46.83 10.38 10.76
C HIS A 302 48.24 10.99 10.59
N GLY A 303 48.76 11.69 11.63
CA GLY A 303 50.05 12.36 11.61
C GLY A 303 51.27 11.50 11.88
N LYS A 304 51.15 10.23 12.36
CA LYS A 304 52.34 9.48 12.82
C LYS A 304 52.78 8.29 11.92
N LEU A 305 51.97 7.87 10.96
CA LEU A 305 52.29 6.76 10.04
C LEU A 305 52.61 7.22 8.59
N ILE A 306 52.58 8.52 8.37
CA ILE A 306 52.53 9.14 7.06
C ILE A 306 53.77 10.00 6.75
N GLU A 307 54.89 9.75 7.37
CA GLU A 307 56.13 10.50 7.10
C GLU A 307 57.07 9.88 6.07
N LYS A 308 56.59 9.12 5.09
CA LYS A 308 57.39 8.84 3.89
C LYS A 308 56.49 8.55 2.67
N LYS A 309 56.12 9.59 1.93
CA LYS A 309 55.44 9.52 0.56
C LYS A 309 54.02 8.92 0.60
N GLU A 310 53.06 9.69 1.06
CA GLU A 310 51.76 9.21 1.39
C GLU A 310 50.65 9.67 0.44
N PRO A 311 49.57 8.82 0.31
CA PRO A 311 48.41 9.22 -0.44
C PRO A 311 47.62 10.31 0.30
N THR A 312 47.22 11.36 -0.40
CA THR A 312 46.33 12.39 0.12
C THR A 312 44.92 11.82 0.29
N ILE A 313 44.41 11.76 1.52
CA ILE A 313 43.02 11.38 1.76
C ILE A 313 42.13 12.58 1.51
N VAL A 314 41.28 12.49 0.49
CA VAL A 314 40.32 13.53 0.14
C VAL A 314 38.93 13.11 0.62
N SER A 315 38.42 13.83 1.63
CA SER A 315 37.03 13.72 2.08
C SER A 315 36.10 14.39 1.04
N PRO A 316 34.90 13.86 0.75
CA PRO A 316 33.98 14.51 -0.17
C PRO A 316 33.60 15.90 0.39
N ARG A 317 33.78 16.94 -0.44
CA ARG A 317 33.24 18.27 -0.10
C ARG A 317 31.73 18.16 0.00
N LYS A 318 31.15 18.70 1.09
CA LYS A 318 29.71 18.92 1.19
C LYS A 318 29.28 19.78 -0.02
N LEU A 319 28.41 19.22 -0.84
CA LEU A 319 27.60 19.97 -1.81
C LEU A 319 26.37 20.51 -1.09
#